data_ec05f65a8f52f882b2131a35c67271f1
#
_entry.id   ec05f65a8f52f882b2131a35c67271f1
#
_cell.length_a   1.000
_cell.length_b   1.000
_cell.length_c   1.000
_cell.angle_alpha   90.00
_cell.angle_beta   90.00
_cell.angle_gamma   90.00
#
_symmetry.space_group_name_H-M   'P 1'
#
loop_
_entity.id
_entity.type
_entity.pdbx_description
1 polymer ?
#
loop_
_entity_poly.entity_id
_entity_poly.type
_entity_poly.pdbx_seq_one_letter_code
_entity_poly.pdbx_strand_id
1 'polypeptide(L)'
;MAPINLEKIDPRLEKFLSKLGGTPENRKLLEGGGKDIKWQIFDFQKRCLENMDKLMPLMQELTQAKGYSFNKVGGTERAFKLTILEFPFAFWQWGNNINDMPQPEEDDYNEIFNYLVKVSSPDFFDDKAIENLQAFYYAALTETGMYAYNTKPFKKFFKDEPEPIITFDFAMPKGYENAPFNTQQLQDINHWLQTNAKNILFIYGGSDPWSATAVDLKKNDKCRKYIKANMDHKCRIASFENLTRSAIVKVLKSWLTGTEVEEEIEEVLIY
;
A
#
# COMPACT_ATOMS: atom_id res chain seq x y z
N MET A 1 1.48 8.96 6.71
CA MET A 1 0.06 9.39 6.85
C MET A 1 -0.36 10.03 5.55
N ALA A 2 -1.49 9.66 5.01
CA ALA A 2 -2.07 10.26 3.82
C ALA A 2 -3.16 11.24 4.27
N PRO A 3 -2.93 12.55 4.23
CA PRO A 3 -3.90 13.53 4.69
C PRO A 3 -4.99 13.84 3.65
N ILE A 4 -5.01 13.11 2.56
CA ILE A 4 -5.97 13.28 1.47
C ILE A 4 -6.81 12.00 1.39
N ASN A 5 -8.13 12.16 1.34
CA ASN A 5 -9.05 11.05 1.26
C ASN A 5 -8.67 10.06 0.15
N LEU A 6 -8.65 8.80 0.51
CA LEU A 6 -8.49 7.69 -0.43
C LEU A 6 -9.89 7.18 -0.81
N GLU A 7 -10.18 7.16 -2.10
CA GLU A 7 -11.42 6.58 -2.61
C GLU A 7 -11.30 5.06 -2.75
N LYS A 8 -12.42 4.34 -2.76
CA LYS A 8 -12.45 2.86 -2.86
C LYS A 8 -11.66 2.35 -4.07
N ILE A 9 -11.91 2.93 -5.24
CA ILE A 9 -11.08 2.72 -6.44
C ILE A 9 -10.46 4.07 -6.77
N ASP A 10 -9.31 4.33 -6.19
CA ASP A 10 -8.67 5.62 -6.30
C ASP A 10 -7.77 5.68 -7.54
N PRO A 11 -8.07 6.55 -8.51
CA PRO A 11 -7.26 6.67 -9.73
C PRO A 11 -5.81 7.10 -9.44
N ARG A 12 -5.55 7.79 -8.32
CA ARG A 12 -4.19 8.15 -7.91
C ARG A 12 -3.40 6.92 -7.52
N LEU A 13 -4.01 5.99 -6.78
CA LEU A 13 -3.40 4.72 -6.40
C LEU A 13 -3.16 3.84 -7.64
N GLU A 14 -4.15 3.69 -8.51
CA GLU A 14 -4.00 2.93 -9.76
C GLU A 14 -2.88 3.49 -10.66
N LYS A 15 -2.84 4.81 -10.81
CA LYS A 15 -1.78 5.51 -11.56
C LYS A 15 -0.41 5.33 -10.91
N PHE A 16 -0.34 5.37 -9.58
CA PHE A 16 0.89 5.18 -8.83
C PHE A 16 1.43 3.76 -9.03
N LEU A 17 0.63 2.74 -8.78
CA LEU A 17 1.01 1.33 -8.97
C LEU A 17 1.40 1.03 -10.42
N SER A 18 0.75 1.66 -11.41
CA SER A 18 1.11 1.48 -12.81
C SER A 18 2.47 2.08 -13.17
N LYS A 19 2.88 3.16 -12.49
CA LYS A 19 4.20 3.76 -12.67
C LYS A 19 5.30 2.90 -12.07
N LEU A 20 5.07 2.29 -10.90
CA LEU A 20 6.04 1.40 -10.24
C LEU A 20 6.37 0.21 -11.14
N GLY A 21 5.36 -0.38 -11.79
CA GLY A 21 5.56 -1.47 -12.73
C GLY A 21 6.26 -1.10 -14.04
N GLY A 22 6.44 0.18 -14.35
CA GLY A 22 6.93 0.66 -15.64
C GLY A 22 8.14 1.60 -15.57
N THR A 23 8.94 1.59 -14.48
CA THR A 23 10.13 2.46 -14.39
C THR A 23 11.18 2.12 -15.46
N PRO A 24 12.02 3.09 -15.88
CA PRO A 24 13.09 2.83 -16.85
C PRO A 24 14.06 1.73 -16.39
N GLU A 25 14.34 1.64 -15.10
CA GLU A 25 15.19 0.60 -14.51
C GLU A 25 14.53 -0.77 -14.65
N ASN A 26 13.24 -0.88 -14.36
CA ASN A 26 12.48 -2.11 -14.52
C ASN A 26 12.38 -2.52 -15.99
N ARG A 27 12.25 -1.56 -16.92
CA ARG A 27 12.29 -1.84 -18.35
C ARG A 27 13.66 -2.36 -18.82
N LYS A 28 14.76 -1.85 -18.27
CA LYS A 28 16.12 -2.34 -18.58
C LYS A 28 16.35 -3.79 -18.12
N LEU A 29 15.85 -4.15 -16.96
CA LEU A 29 15.86 -5.55 -16.50
C LEU A 29 15.08 -6.48 -17.44
N LEU A 30 14.15 -5.93 -18.21
CA LEU A 30 13.24 -6.65 -19.10
C LEU A 30 13.63 -6.57 -20.59
N GLU A 31 14.67 -5.83 -20.96
CA GLU A 31 15.22 -5.76 -22.34
C GLU A 31 15.70 -7.12 -22.86
N GLY A 32 15.73 -8.16 -22.01
CA GLY A 32 15.90 -9.56 -22.39
C GLY A 32 14.65 -10.29 -22.86
N GLY A 33 13.52 -9.60 -23.07
CA GLY A 33 12.26 -10.20 -23.55
C GLY A 33 11.25 -10.58 -22.45
N GLY A 34 11.50 -10.13 -21.22
CA GLY A 34 10.58 -10.32 -20.10
C GLY A 34 9.37 -9.36 -20.15
N LYS A 35 8.31 -9.74 -19.47
CA LYS A 35 7.12 -8.92 -19.25
C LYS A 35 7.38 -7.92 -18.11
N ASP A 36 6.70 -6.76 -18.10
CA ASP A 36 6.90 -5.77 -17.05
C ASP A 36 6.48 -6.31 -15.65
N ILE A 37 6.99 -5.69 -14.59
CA ILE A 37 6.72 -6.12 -13.21
C ILE A 37 5.22 -6.15 -12.90
N LYS A 38 4.46 -5.18 -13.40
CA LYS A 38 3.00 -5.14 -13.24
C LYS A 38 2.36 -6.40 -13.82
N TRP A 39 2.82 -6.82 -15.00
CA TRP A 39 2.32 -8.04 -15.62
C TRP A 39 2.72 -9.30 -14.83
N GLN A 40 3.96 -9.36 -14.33
CA GLN A 40 4.43 -10.50 -13.53
C GLN A 40 3.63 -10.63 -12.23
N ILE A 41 3.36 -9.53 -11.54
CA ILE A 41 2.51 -9.49 -10.34
C ILE A 41 1.10 -9.99 -10.66
N PHE A 42 0.51 -9.47 -11.75
CA PHE A 42 -0.82 -9.89 -12.20
C PHE A 42 -0.87 -11.39 -12.57
N ASP A 43 0.14 -11.88 -13.27
CA ASP A 43 0.25 -13.29 -13.65
C ASP A 43 0.40 -14.19 -12.43
N PHE A 44 1.20 -13.78 -11.45
CA PHE A 44 1.33 -14.50 -10.18
C PHE A 44 -0.01 -14.59 -9.44
N GLN A 45 -0.75 -13.49 -9.31
CA GLN A 45 -2.09 -13.51 -8.70
C GLN A 45 -3.03 -14.45 -9.46
N LYS A 46 -3.01 -14.40 -10.80
CA LYS A 46 -3.84 -15.26 -11.65
C LYS A 46 -3.49 -16.73 -11.46
N ARG A 47 -2.20 -17.09 -11.41
CA ARG A 47 -1.74 -18.47 -11.14
C ARG A 47 -2.22 -18.97 -9.78
N CYS A 48 -2.12 -18.15 -8.73
CA CYS A 48 -2.64 -18.50 -7.40
C CYS A 48 -4.16 -18.77 -7.45
N LEU A 49 -4.92 -17.94 -8.15
CA LEU A 49 -6.36 -18.13 -8.30
C LEU A 49 -6.74 -19.34 -9.18
N GLU A 50 -5.94 -19.66 -10.19
CA GLU A 50 -6.16 -20.81 -11.07
C GLU A 50 -5.82 -22.14 -10.40
N ASN A 51 -4.95 -22.14 -9.39
CA ASN A 51 -4.52 -23.31 -8.65
C ASN A 51 -5.05 -23.33 -7.20
N MET A 52 -6.22 -22.74 -6.97
CA MET A 52 -6.86 -22.72 -5.65
C MET A 52 -7.03 -24.12 -5.05
N ASP A 53 -7.30 -25.14 -5.86
CA ASP A 53 -7.44 -26.54 -5.42
C ASP A 53 -6.16 -27.12 -4.82
N LYS A 54 -5.00 -26.66 -5.26
CA LYS A 54 -3.67 -27.05 -4.74
C LYS A 54 -3.23 -26.20 -3.55
N LEU A 55 -3.58 -24.93 -3.54
CA LEU A 55 -3.12 -23.97 -2.53
C LEU A 55 -4.02 -23.92 -1.29
N MET A 56 -5.33 -24.21 -1.44
CA MET A 56 -6.27 -24.20 -0.30
C MET A 56 -5.92 -25.19 0.82
N PRO A 57 -5.47 -26.41 0.55
CA PRO A 57 -5.00 -27.31 1.61
C PRO A 57 -3.87 -26.67 2.45
N LEU A 58 -2.90 -26.01 1.80
CA LEU A 58 -1.80 -25.32 2.49
C LEU A 58 -2.32 -24.12 3.32
N MET A 59 -3.30 -23.40 2.79
CA MET A 59 -3.94 -22.30 3.54
C MET A 59 -4.71 -22.83 4.76
N GLN A 60 -5.39 -23.96 4.66
CA GLN A 60 -6.09 -24.58 5.77
C GLN A 60 -5.13 -25.06 6.86
N GLU A 61 -4.02 -25.68 6.45
CA GLU A 61 -2.94 -26.10 7.35
C GLU A 61 -2.33 -24.90 8.09
N LEU A 62 -1.99 -23.82 7.36
CA LEU A 62 -1.48 -22.59 7.95
C LEU A 62 -2.50 -21.98 8.93
N THR A 63 -3.78 -21.94 8.55
CA THR A 63 -4.87 -21.41 9.38
C THR A 63 -4.96 -22.17 10.70
N GLN A 64 -4.90 -23.50 10.64
CA GLN A 64 -4.92 -24.34 11.84
C GLN A 64 -3.66 -24.16 12.69
N ALA A 65 -2.49 -24.17 12.07
CA ALA A 65 -1.21 -24.04 12.75
C ALA A 65 -1.05 -22.70 13.48
N LYS A 66 -1.59 -21.62 12.89
CA LYS A 66 -1.54 -20.25 13.45
C LYS A 66 -2.73 -19.91 14.35
N GLY A 67 -3.80 -20.71 14.32
CA GLY A 67 -5.03 -20.43 15.03
C GLY A 67 -5.79 -19.21 14.49
N TYR A 68 -5.69 -18.95 13.17
CA TYR A 68 -6.41 -17.87 12.53
C TYR A 68 -7.91 -18.13 12.47
N SER A 69 -8.69 -17.05 12.55
CA SER A 69 -10.13 -17.05 12.38
C SER A 69 -10.49 -15.98 11.35
N PHE A 70 -11.28 -16.35 10.36
CA PHE A 70 -11.63 -15.48 9.22
C PHE A 70 -13.15 -15.24 9.11
N ASN A 71 -13.88 -15.26 10.23
CA ASN A 71 -15.34 -15.09 10.25
C ASN A 71 -15.77 -13.73 9.72
N LYS A 72 -15.03 -12.65 10.09
CA LYS A 72 -15.34 -11.28 9.66
C LYS A 72 -15.27 -11.12 8.14
N VAL A 73 -14.36 -11.82 7.50
CA VAL A 73 -14.19 -11.76 6.04
C VAL A 73 -14.98 -12.84 5.27
N GLY A 74 -15.74 -13.70 5.97
CA GLY A 74 -16.59 -14.71 5.34
C GLY A 74 -15.91 -16.08 5.14
N GLY A 75 -14.86 -16.39 5.90
CA GLY A 75 -14.22 -17.71 5.94
C GLY A 75 -12.87 -17.80 5.25
N THR A 76 -12.21 -18.94 5.43
CA THR A 76 -10.80 -19.17 5.00
C THR A 76 -10.61 -19.03 3.50
N GLU A 77 -11.53 -19.52 2.67
CA GLU A 77 -11.40 -19.40 1.21
C GLU A 77 -11.43 -17.94 0.77
N ARG A 78 -12.38 -17.17 1.31
CA ARG A 78 -12.46 -15.75 0.99
C ARG A 78 -11.26 -14.97 1.50
N ALA A 79 -10.76 -15.26 2.72
CA ALA A 79 -9.52 -14.69 3.25
C ALA A 79 -8.34 -14.98 2.33
N PHE A 80 -8.22 -16.19 1.79
CA PHE A 80 -7.17 -16.54 0.86
C PHE A 80 -7.29 -15.78 -0.47
N LYS A 81 -8.48 -15.66 -1.04
CA LYS A 81 -8.73 -14.81 -2.22
C LYS A 81 -8.36 -13.34 -1.96
N LEU A 82 -8.69 -12.81 -0.78
CA LEU A 82 -8.31 -11.45 -0.38
C LEU A 82 -6.78 -11.31 -0.23
N THR A 83 -6.10 -12.30 0.33
CA THR A 83 -4.63 -12.36 0.40
C THR A 83 -3.98 -12.24 -0.99
N ILE A 84 -4.57 -12.92 -1.99
CA ILE A 84 -4.10 -12.83 -3.39
C ILE A 84 -4.38 -11.43 -3.98
N LEU A 85 -5.52 -10.82 -3.65
CA LEU A 85 -5.85 -9.47 -4.13
C LEU A 85 -4.99 -8.39 -3.47
N GLU A 86 -4.60 -8.58 -2.22
CA GLU A 86 -3.71 -7.67 -1.46
C GLU A 86 -2.27 -7.70 -1.99
N PHE A 87 -1.86 -8.78 -2.66
CA PHE A 87 -0.47 -9.03 -3.04
C PHE A 87 0.23 -7.84 -3.74
N PRO A 88 -0.35 -7.14 -4.75
CA PRO A 88 0.31 -6.00 -5.39
C PRO A 88 0.61 -4.85 -4.43
N PHE A 89 -0.31 -4.58 -3.51
CA PHE A 89 -0.17 -3.52 -2.53
C PHE A 89 0.95 -3.86 -1.54
N ALA A 90 0.86 -5.04 -0.91
CA ALA A 90 1.86 -5.54 0.03
C ALA A 90 3.24 -5.69 -0.60
N PHE A 91 3.31 -6.14 -1.86
CA PHE A 91 4.57 -6.29 -2.60
C PHE A 91 5.38 -4.99 -2.60
N TRP A 92 4.76 -3.88 -2.96
CA TRP A 92 5.41 -2.58 -3.03
C TRP A 92 5.58 -1.93 -1.66
N GLN A 93 4.58 -2.05 -0.78
CA GLN A 93 4.60 -1.46 0.54
C GLN A 93 5.78 -1.94 1.38
N TRP A 94 6.15 -3.22 1.25
CA TRP A 94 7.18 -3.83 2.10
C TRP A 94 8.52 -4.05 1.40
N GLY A 95 8.67 -3.57 0.17
CA GLY A 95 9.94 -3.56 -0.54
C GLY A 95 10.41 -4.94 -0.99
N ASN A 96 9.48 -5.75 -1.52
CA ASN A 96 9.81 -7.06 -2.06
C ASN A 96 10.53 -6.95 -3.41
N ASN A 97 11.36 -7.95 -3.71
CA ASN A 97 12.11 -8.02 -4.95
C ASN A 97 11.39 -8.93 -5.96
N ILE A 98 11.22 -8.44 -7.19
CA ILE A 98 10.59 -9.21 -8.26
C ILE A 98 11.37 -10.48 -8.62
N ASN A 99 12.69 -10.47 -8.44
CA ASN A 99 13.54 -11.63 -8.72
C ASN A 99 13.34 -12.80 -7.74
N ASP A 100 12.71 -12.54 -6.59
CA ASP A 100 12.37 -13.59 -5.61
C ASP A 100 11.03 -14.26 -5.93
N MET A 101 10.29 -13.74 -6.92
CA MET A 101 8.98 -14.28 -7.28
C MET A 101 9.14 -15.62 -8.03
N PRO A 102 8.38 -16.67 -7.65
CA PRO A 102 8.37 -17.94 -8.39
C PRO A 102 8.11 -17.73 -9.87
N GLN A 103 8.95 -18.32 -10.71
CA GLN A 103 8.87 -18.18 -12.17
C GLN A 103 7.54 -18.76 -12.71
N PRO A 104 7.11 -18.37 -13.92
CA PRO A 104 5.87 -18.87 -14.51
C PRO A 104 5.79 -20.40 -14.65
N GLU A 105 6.94 -21.05 -14.81
CA GLU A 105 7.11 -22.48 -14.97
C GLU A 105 7.19 -23.23 -13.65
N GLU A 106 7.20 -22.51 -12.50
CA GLU A 106 7.24 -23.11 -11.18
C GLU A 106 5.97 -23.92 -10.90
N ASP A 107 6.13 -25.20 -10.59
CA ASP A 107 5.07 -26.15 -10.29
C ASP A 107 5.10 -26.68 -8.84
N ASP A 108 6.07 -26.25 -8.03
CA ASP A 108 6.04 -26.47 -6.59
C ASP A 108 5.05 -25.50 -5.91
N TYR A 109 3.87 -26.01 -5.62
CA TYR A 109 2.83 -25.25 -4.96
C TYR A 109 3.17 -24.80 -3.53
N ASN A 110 4.12 -25.48 -2.85
CA ASN A 110 4.62 -25.02 -1.55
C ASN A 110 5.46 -23.76 -1.74
N GLU A 111 6.30 -23.69 -2.76
CA GLU A 111 7.09 -22.51 -3.05
C GLU A 111 6.19 -21.32 -3.41
N ILE A 112 5.21 -21.53 -4.31
CA ILE A 112 4.23 -20.53 -4.69
C ILE A 112 3.45 -20.03 -3.47
N PHE A 113 2.95 -20.93 -2.63
CA PHE A 113 2.21 -20.59 -1.42
C PHE A 113 3.06 -19.82 -0.41
N ASN A 114 4.25 -20.33 -0.11
CA ASN A 114 5.17 -19.73 0.84
C ASN A 114 5.59 -18.31 0.40
N TYR A 115 5.81 -18.11 -0.89
CA TYR A 115 6.10 -16.77 -1.41
C TYR A 115 4.89 -15.84 -1.28
N LEU A 116 3.69 -16.30 -1.66
CA LEU A 116 2.44 -15.52 -1.51
C LEU A 116 2.26 -15.05 -0.07
N VAL A 117 2.31 -15.96 0.91
CA VAL A 117 2.06 -15.62 2.32
C VAL A 117 3.20 -14.85 2.98
N LYS A 118 4.42 -14.94 2.45
CA LYS A 118 5.56 -14.11 2.85
C LYS A 118 5.36 -12.66 2.45
N VAL A 119 4.83 -12.41 1.26
CA VAL A 119 4.63 -11.06 0.71
C VAL A 119 3.32 -10.46 1.20
N SER A 120 2.24 -11.22 1.11
CA SER A 120 0.88 -10.82 1.49
C SER A 120 0.38 -11.80 2.54
N SER A 121 0.62 -11.47 3.82
CA SER A 121 0.27 -12.39 4.90
C SER A 121 -1.24 -12.43 5.14
N PRO A 122 -1.85 -13.63 5.23
CA PRO A 122 -3.27 -13.76 5.52
C PRO A 122 -3.68 -13.31 6.93
N ASP A 123 -2.73 -13.12 7.86
CA ASP A 123 -3.00 -12.58 9.19
C ASP A 123 -3.64 -11.17 9.15
N PHE A 124 -3.41 -10.42 8.06
CA PHE A 124 -4.08 -9.13 7.83
C PHE A 124 -5.62 -9.25 7.83
N PHE A 125 -6.15 -10.41 7.49
CA PHE A 125 -7.58 -10.71 7.45
C PHE A 125 -8.06 -11.54 8.63
N ASP A 126 -7.18 -11.87 9.59
CA ASP A 126 -7.56 -12.58 10.82
C ASP A 126 -8.48 -11.72 11.69
N ASP A 127 -9.53 -12.33 12.26
CA ASP A 127 -10.53 -11.65 13.08
C ASP A 127 -9.90 -10.83 14.21
N LYS A 128 -8.87 -11.40 14.87
CA LYS A 128 -8.16 -10.75 15.96
C LYS A 128 -7.29 -9.58 15.48
N ALA A 129 -6.65 -9.71 14.32
CA ALA A 129 -5.88 -8.62 13.73
C ALA A 129 -6.78 -7.45 13.35
N ILE A 130 -7.93 -7.73 12.75
CA ILE A 130 -8.95 -6.72 12.44
C ILE A 130 -9.45 -6.04 13.73
N GLU A 131 -9.71 -6.81 14.78
CA GLU A 131 -10.15 -6.28 16.08
C GLU A 131 -9.10 -5.38 16.74
N ASN A 132 -7.84 -5.74 16.66
CA ASN A 132 -6.74 -4.92 17.17
C ASN A 132 -6.58 -3.59 16.43
N LEU A 133 -7.05 -3.51 15.20
CA LEU A 133 -6.98 -2.32 14.34
C LEU A 133 -8.31 -1.56 14.22
N GLN A 134 -9.30 -1.82 15.10
CA GLN A 134 -10.63 -1.23 15.02
C GLN A 134 -10.64 0.30 14.91
N ALA A 135 -9.79 0.99 15.67
CA ALA A 135 -9.70 2.45 15.62
C ALA A 135 -9.20 2.95 14.25
N PHE A 136 -8.23 2.23 13.65
CA PHE A 136 -7.76 2.52 12.31
C PHE A 136 -8.86 2.31 11.28
N TYR A 137 -9.54 1.15 11.30
CA TYR A 137 -10.61 0.86 10.35
C TYR A 137 -11.80 1.80 10.50
N TYR A 138 -12.17 2.16 11.73
CA TYR A 138 -13.21 3.17 11.95
C TYR A 138 -12.85 4.48 11.26
N ALA A 139 -11.68 5.04 11.53
CA ALA A 139 -11.23 6.28 10.90
C ALA A 139 -11.10 6.14 9.37
N ALA A 140 -10.60 5.01 8.87
CA ALA A 140 -10.47 4.77 7.44
C ALA A 140 -11.82 4.70 6.73
N LEU A 141 -12.81 4.05 7.36
CA LEU A 141 -14.12 3.82 6.74
C LEU A 141 -15.11 4.97 6.96
N THR A 142 -14.84 5.90 7.87
CA THR A 142 -15.73 7.03 8.15
C THR A 142 -15.15 8.40 7.79
N GLU A 143 -13.82 8.54 7.64
CA GLU A 143 -13.18 9.83 7.48
C GLU A 143 -12.07 9.85 6.41
N THR A 144 -11.02 9.02 6.58
CA THR A 144 -9.81 9.12 5.74
C THR A 144 -9.92 8.42 4.40
N GLY A 145 -10.82 7.47 4.28
CA GLY A 145 -10.94 6.58 3.13
C GLY A 145 -10.06 5.34 3.24
N MET A 146 -10.47 4.31 2.52
CA MET A 146 -9.75 3.05 2.37
C MET A 146 -9.82 2.61 0.91
N TYR A 147 -8.73 2.03 0.40
CA TYR A 147 -8.75 1.40 -0.92
C TYR A 147 -9.69 0.18 -0.94
N ALA A 148 -9.97 -0.31 -2.13
CA ALA A 148 -10.78 -1.52 -2.33
C ALA A 148 -10.12 -2.40 -3.40
N TYR A 149 -10.47 -3.65 -3.44
CA TYR A 149 -9.98 -4.58 -4.45
C TYR A 149 -10.89 -4.59 -5.66
N ASN A 150 -10.31 -4.36 -6.84
CA ASN A 150 -11.00 -4.49 -8.12
C ASN A 150 -10.91 -5.94 -8.61
N THR A 151 -12.02 -6.66 -8.59
CA THR A 151 -12.07 -8.07 -9.01
C THR A 151 -12.38 -8.26 -10.51
N LYS A 152 -12.66 -7.17 -11.27
CA LYS A 152 -12.98 -7.26 -12.71
C LYS A 152 -11.97 -8.07 -13.52
N PRO A 153 -10.63 -7.93 -13.32
CA PRO A 153 -9.65 -8.73 -14.04
C PRO A 153 -9.71 -10.23 -13.73
N PHE A 154 -10.29 -10.59 -12.60
CA PHE A 154 -10.36 -11.93 -12.03
C PHE A 154 -11.82 -12.43 -11.88
N LYS A 155 -12.78 -11.84 -12.56
CA LYS A 155 -14.23 -12.07 -12.38
C LYS A 155 -14.65 -13.54 -12.34
N LYS A 156 -13.93 -14.42 -13.07
CA LYS A 156 -14.25 -15.86 -13.12
C LYS A 156 -14.07 -16.57 -11.77
N PHE A 157 -13.24 -16.00 -10.86
CA PHE A 157 -12.94 -16.55 -9.54
C PHE A 157 -13.75 -15.89 -8.42
N PHE A 158 -14.45 -14.80 -8.72
CA PHE A 158 -15.22 -13.99 -7.77
C PHE A 158 -16.71 -13.92 -8.17
N LYS A 159 -17.26 -15.04 -8.62
CA LYS A 159 -18.68 -15.11 -9.08
C LYS A 159 -19.67 -14.93 -7.95
N ASP A 160 -19.27 -15.26 -6.72
CA ASP A 160 -20.11 -15.18 -5.52
C ASP A 160 -20.06 -13.78 -4.87
N GLU A 161 -19.18 -12.90 -5.33
CA GLU A 161 -19.16 -11.52 -4.87
C GLU A 161 -20.24 -10.71 -5.59
N PRO A 162 -21.11 -10.00 -4.85
CA PRO A 162 -22.24 -9.27 -5.43
C PRO A 162 -21.79 -8.11 -6.32
N GLU A 163 -20.64 -7.53 -6.03
CA GLU A 163 -20.07 -6.40 -6.74
C GLU A 163 -18.62 -6.68 -7.16
N PRO A 164 -18.16 -6.10 -8.28
CA PRO A 164 -16.79 -6.30 -8.76
C PRO A 164 -15.74 -5.50 -7.96
N ILE A 165 -16.12 -4.98 -6.81
CA ILE A 165 -15.30 -4.19 -5.90
C ILE A 165 -15.52 -4.71 -4.49
N ILE A 166 -14.45 -5.23 -3.86
CA ILE A 166 -14.49 -5.68 -2.48
C ILE A 166 -13.91 -4.58 -1.61
N THR A 167 -14.76 -4.04 -0.72
CA THR A 167 -14.40 -3.00 0.26
C THR A 167 -13.96 -3.63 1.58
N PHE A 168 -13.45 -2.80 2.49
CA PHE A 168 -13.09 -3.21 3.85
C PHE A 168 -14.25 -3.06 4.85
N ASP A 169 -15.50 -3.00 4.39
CA ASP A 169 -16.68 -2.84 5.26
C ASP A 169 -16.78 -3.97 6.31
N PHE A 170 -16.23 -5.16 6.02
CA PHE A 170 -16.09 -6.28 6.96
C PHE A 170 -15.25 -5.92 8.21
N ALA A 171 -14.41 -4.90 8.13
CA ALA A 171 -13.55 -4.44 9.23
C ALA A 171 -14.19 -3.32 10.07
N MET A 172 -15.41 -2.85 9.71
CA MET A 172 -16.10 -1.85 10.50
C MET A 172 -16.37 -2.37 11.93
N PRO A 173 -16.06 -1.60 12.97
CA PRO A 173 -16.35 -2.00 14.34
C PRO A 173 -17.85 -2.24 14.56
N LYS A 174 -18.18 -3.25 15.37
CA LYS A 174 -19.55 -3.60 15.68
C LYS A 174 -20.30 -2.40 16.29
N GLY A 175 -21.51 -2.14 15.79
CA GLY A 175 -22.36 -1.03 16.22
C GLY A 175 -22.14 0.27 15.45
N TYR A 176 -21.20 0.29 14.48
CA TYR A 176 -20.90 1.47 13.65
C TYR A 176 -21.12 1.20 12.16
N GLU A 177 -21.79 0.11 11.81
CA GLU A 177 -22.00 -0.36 10.43
C GLU A 177 -22.69 0.70 9.54
N ASN A 178 -23.46 1.60 10.14
CA ASN A 178 -24.17 2.69 9.46
C ASN A 178 -23.52 4.06 9.69
N ALA A 179 -22.28 4.13 10.19
CA ALA A 179 -21.60 5.40 10.39
C ALA A 179 -21.39 6.11 9.04
N PRO A 180 -21.75 7.41 8.93
CA PRO A 180 -21.61 8.14 7.69
C PRO A 180 -20.14 8.38 7.35
N PHE A 181 -19.80 8.33 6.07
CA PHE A 181 -18.49 8.75 5.60
C PHE A 181 -18.45 10.29 5.46
N ASN A 182 -17.60 10.94 6.25
CA ASN A 182 -17.47 12.41 6.26
C ASN A 182 -16.01 12.81 6.08
N THR A 183 -15.70 13.46 4.99
CA THR A 183 -14.35 13.89 4.61
C THR A 183 -14.01 15.31 5.03
N GLN A 184 -14.95 16.07 5.60
CA GLN A 184 -14.82 17.52 5.83
C GLN A 184 -13.58 17.84 6.67
N GLN A 185 -13.40 17.16 7.80
CA GLN A 185 -12.25 17.39 8.67
C GLN A 185 -10.92 17.17 7.94
N LEU A 186 -10.83 16.14 7.11
CA LEU A 186 -9.61 15.85 6.38
C LEU A 186 -9.36 16.87 5.26
N GLN A 187 -10.40 17.36 4.61
CA GLN A 187 -10.32 18.46 3.64
C GLN A 187 -9.84 19.76 4.31
N ASP A 188 -10.36 20.08 5.49
CA ASP A 188 -9.94 21.25 6.28
C ASP A 188 -8.48 21.14 6.69
N ILE A 189 -8.03 19.97 7.15
CA ILE A 189 -6.62 19.68 7.46
C ILE A 189 -5.75 19.86 6.22
N ASN A 190 -6.17 19.31 5.07
CA ASN A 190 -5.41 19.44 3.83
C ASN A 190 -5.31 20.89 3.37
N HIS A 191 -6.39 21.64 3.46
CA HIS A 191 -6.39 23.08 3.19
C HIS A 191 -5.45 23.84 4.12
N TRP A 192 -5.51 23.56 5.43
CA TRP A 192 -4.61 24.16 6.41
C TRP A 192 -3.14 23.84 6.13
N LEU A 193 -2.83 22.60 5.74
CA LEU A 193 -1.47 22.20 5.35
C LEU A 193 -0.94 23.02 4.17
N GLN A 194 -1.82 23.39 3.24
CA GLN A 194 -1.46 24.13 2.03
C GLN A 194 -1.34 25.64 2.26
N THR A 195 -1.94 26.17 3.33
CA THR A 195 -2.09 27.63 3.52
C THR A 195 -1.43 28.15 4.79
N ASN A 196 -1.58 27.46 5.90
CA ASN A 196 -1.26 27.99 7.24
C ASN A 196 -0.22 27.17 8.01
N ALA A 197 -0.04 25.90 7.68
CA ALA A 197 0.90 25.02 8.37
C ALA A 197 2.35 25.54 8.24
N LYS A 198 3.14 25.32 9.28
CA LYS A 198 4.57 25.63 9.29
C LYS A 198 5.34 24.61 10.10
N ASN A 199 6.62 24.44 9.76
CA ASN A 199 7.55 23.58 10.47
C ASN A 199 7.08 22.10 10.52
N ILE A 200 6.48 21.62 9.43
CA ILE A 200 6.11 20.22 9.26
C ILE A 200 6.97 19.60 8.16
N LEU A 201 7.56 18.47 8.48
CA LEU A 201 8.37 17.67 7.57
C LEU A 201 7.60 16.41 7.17
N PHE A 202 7.43 16.19 5.88
CA PHE A 202 6.82 15.01 5.29
C PHE A 202 7.89 14.15 4.63
N ILE A 203 7.94 12.86 5.02
CA ILE A 203 8.87 11.86 4.46
C ILE A 203 8.03 10.74 3.84
N TYR A 204 8.31 10.43 2.57
CA TYR A 204 7.61 9.39 1.83
C TYR A 204 8.59 8.46 1.11
N GLY A 205 8.23 7.19 1.02
CA GLY A 205 8.85 6.23 0.11
C GLY A 205 8.26 6.33 -1.29
N GLY A 206 9.11 6.43 -2.30
CA GLY A 206 8.67 6.56 -3.70
C GLY A 206 8.05 5.29 -4.27
N SER A 207 8.25 4.14 -3.62
CA SER A 207 7.61 2.86 -3.99
C SER A 207 6.48 2.46 -3.03
N ASP A 208 6.23 3.23 -1.97
CA ASP A 208 5.14 2.96 -1.03
C ASP A 208 3.79 3.33 -1.65
N PRO A 209 2.84 2.40 -1.81
CA PRO A 209 1.51 2.69 -2.36
C PRO A 209 0.75 3.80 -1.64
N TRP A 210 0.94 3.94 -0.32
CA TRP A 210 0.36 5.03 0.46
C TRP A 210 0.85 6.41 0.03
N SER A 211 1.98 6.50 -0.67
CA SER A 211 2.51 7.75 -1.22
C SER A 211 1.69 8.27 -2.41
N ALA A 212 0.77 7.47 -2.95
CA ALA A 212 -0.19 7.92 -3.97
C ALA A 212 -1.06 9.10 -3.48
N THR A 213 -1.28 9.17 -2.15
CA THR A 213 -2.02 10.25 -1.49
C THR A 213 -1.11 11.11 -0.61
N ALA A 214 0.17 11.22 -0.96
CA ALA A 214 1.10 12.13 -0.30
C ALA A 214 0.59 13.57 -0.36
N VAL A 215 0.86 14.33 0.72
CA VAL A 215 0.44 15.72 0.79
C VAL A 215 0.96 16.53 -0.40
N ASP A 216 0.10 17.33 -1.00
CA ASP A 216 0.47 18.38 -1.94
C ASP A 216 0.51 19.71 -1.19
N LEU A 217 1.72 20.21 -0.94
CA LEU A 217 1.94 21.46 -0.22
C LEU A 217 1.64 22.69 -1.08
N LYS A 218 1.48 22.52 -2.40
CA LYS A 218 1.29 23.65 -3.34
C LYS A 218 2.38 24.70 -3.17
N LYS A 219 1.99 25.92 -2.74
CA LYS A 219 2.88 27.06 -2.54
C LYS A 219 3.31 27.26 -1.07
N ASN A 220 2.97 26.32 -0.18
CA ASN A 220 3.39 26.42 1.22
C ASN A 220 4.87 26.03 1.40
N ASP A 221 5.73 27.02 1.37
CA ASP A 221 7.18 26.94 1.57
C ASP A 221 7.63 26.82 3.03
N LYS A 222 6.69 26.95 3.99
CA LYS A 222 6.96 26.81 5.44
C LYS A 222 6.98 25.37 5.91
N CYS A 223 6.58 24.44 5.05
CA CYS A 223 6.66 22.99 5.24
C CYS A 223 7.63 22.39 4.21
N ARG A 224 8.10 21.19 4.46
CA ARG A 224 8.97 20.48 3.52
C ARG A 224 8.48 19.07 3.28
N LYS A 225 8.63 18.59 2.03
CA LYS A 225 8.29 17.23 1.64
C LYS A 225 9.46 16.60 0.89
N TYR A 226 9.87 15.42 1.33
CA TYR A 226 10.92 14.64 0.69
C TYR A 226 10.39 13.26 0.33
N ILE A 227 10.64 12.82 -0.89
CA ILE A 227 10.26 11.50 -1.40
C ILE A 227 11.55 10.79 -1.79
N LYS A 228 11.84 9.67 -1.14
CA LYS A 228 13.00 8.83 -1.46
C LYS A 228 12.61 7.84 -2.57
N ALA A 229 13.19 8.00 -3.76
CA ALA A 229 12.98 7.09 -4.88
C ALA A 229 13.30 5.63 -4.49
N ASN A 230 12.54 4.68 -5.03
CA ASN A 230 12.71 3.24 -4.83
C ASN A 230 12.71 2.78 -3.36
N MET A 231 12.16 3.58 -2.45
CA MET A 231 12.04 3.23 -1.03
C MET A 231 10.59 2.88 -0.69
N ASP A 232 10.43 1.87 0.14
CA ASP A 232 9.15 1.35 0.62
C ASP A 232 8.57 2.14 1.82
N HIS A 233 7.58 1.57 2.49
CA HIS A 233 6.93 2.13 3.68
C HIS A 233 7.88 2.33 4.88
N LYS A 234 9.05 1.69 4.87
CA LYS A 234 10.09 1.84 5.90
C LYS A 234 10.95 3.09 5.68
N CYS A 235 10.62 3.96 4.73
CA CYS A 235 11.33 5.21 4.49
C CYS A 235 11.42 6.08 5.75
N ARG A 236 12.64 6.53 6.05
CA ARG A 236 12.96 7.40 7.20
C ARG A 236 13.99 8.42 6.76
N ILE A 237 14.26 9.44 7.56
CA ILE A 237 15.32 10.43 7.27
C ILE A 237 16.67 9.73 7.03
N ALA A 238 16.97 8.67 7.79
CA ALA A 238 18.18 7.87 7.62
C ALA A 238 18.27 7.12 6.28
N SER A 239 17.17 6.97 5.56
CA SER A 239 17.14 6.31 4.25
C SER A 239 17.73 7.18 3.13
N PHE A 240 17.83 8.48 3.32
CA PHE A 240 18.36 9.41 2.31
C PHE A 240 19.89 9.40 2.28
N GLU A 241 20.45 9.72 1.12
CA GLU A 241 21.89 9.94 0.93
C GLU A 241 22.39 11.08 1.81
N ASN A 242 23.70 11.08 2.11
CA ASN A 242 24.33 12.00 3.07
C ASN A 242 23.99 13.47 2.81
N LEU A 243 23.98 13.93 1.55
CA LEU A 243 23.69 15.33 1.22
C LEU A 243 22.23 15.68 1.55
N THR A 244 21.27 14.92 1.04
CA THR A 244 19.85 15.16 1.31
C THR A 244 19.52 15.00 2.79
N ARG A 245 20.08 13.99 3.46
CA ARG A 245 19.91 13.80 4.90
C ARG A 245 20.44 14.99 5.69
N SER A 246 21.61 15.51 5.33
CA SER A 246 22.19 16.70 5.98
C SER A 246 21.32 17.94 5.76
N ALA A 247 20.75 18.13 4.55
CA ALA A 247 19.81 19.21 4.27
C ALA A 247 18.55 19.10 5.13
N ILE A 248 17.95 17.90 5.22
CA ILE A 248 16.77 17.64 6.07
C ILE A 248 17.09 18.00 7.54
N VAL A 249 18.24 17.57 8.05
CA VAL A 249 18.67 17.86 9.45
C VAL A 249 18.91 19.35 9.65
N LYS A 250 19.49 20.06 8.67
CA LYS A 250 19.64 21.54 8.75
C LYS A 250 18.29 22.23 8.88
N VAL A 251 17.30 21.85 8.04
CA VAL A 251 15.93 22.39 8.11
C VAL A 251 15.32 22.16 9.48
N LEU A 252 15.40 20.95 10.03
CA LEU A 252 14.87 20.65 11.36
C LEU A 252 15.56 21.48 12.45
N LYS A 253 16.89 21.62 12.39
CA LYS A 253 17.64 22.44 13.34
C LYS A 253 17.21 23.91 13.26
N SER A 254 17.06 24.47 12.06
CA SER A 254 16.63 25.86 11.89
C SER A 254 15.26 26.12 12.52
N TRP A 255 14.32 25.21 12.35
CA TRP A 255 13.01 25.32 12.98
C TRP A 255 13.05 25.28 14.50
N LEU A 256 13.98 24.50 15.07
CA LEU A 256 14.15 24.37 16.53
C LEU A 256 14.90 25.56 17.13
N THR A 257 15.84 26.15 16.40
CA THR A 257 16.70 27.25 16.93
C THR A 257 16.23 28.64 16.51
N GLY A 258 15.27 28.73 15.56
CA GLY A 258 14.82 30.00 14.98
C GLY A 258 15.87 30.65 14.07
N THR A 259 16.91 29.92 13.66
CA THR A 259 17.93 30.42 12.73
C THR A 259 17.48 30.20 11.30
N GLU A 260 17.62 31.19 10.43
CA GLU A 260 17.36 31.03 9.00
C GLU A 260 18.40 30.09 8.38
N VAL A 261 17.95 29.19 7.51
CA VAL A 261 18.86 28.40 6.64
C VAL A 261 19.03 29.21 5.36
N GLU A 262 20.25 29.64 5.03
CA GLU A 262 20.56 30.07 3.67
C GLU A 262 20.24 28.91 2.73
N GLU A 263 19.28 29.11 1.83
CA GLU A 263 18.80 28.09 0.88
C GLU A 263 19.84 27.90 -0.23
N GLU A 264 20.67 26.89 -0.10
CA GLU A 264 21.20 26.14 -1.22
C GLU A 264 20.48 24.80 -1.27
N ILE A 265 19.23 24.80 -1.68
CA ILE A 265 18.51 23.56 -1.98
C ILE A 265 18.04 23.67 -3.41
N GLU A 266 18.84 23.16 -4.35
CA GLU A 266 18.26 22.68 -5.63
C GLU A 266 17.11 21.73 -5.30
N GLU A 267 15.92 22.01 -5.85
CA GLU A 267 14.78 21.08 -5.80
C GLU A 267 15.22 19.73 -6.34
N VAL A 268 15.54 18.81 -5.45
CA VAL A 268 15.71 17.40 -5.83
C VAL A 268 14.30 16.83 -5.99
N LEU A 269 13.63 17.26 -7.06
CA LEU A 269 12.48 16.58 -7.63
C LEU A 269 13.01 15.33 -8.33
N ILE A 270 13.06 14.23 -7.60
CA ILE A 270 13.27 12.93 -8.22
C ILE A 270 11.88 12.33 -8.45
N TYR A 271 11.49 12.34 -9.74
CA TYR A 271 10.29 11.68 -10.27
C TYR A 271 10.41 10.16 -10.21
#